data_ebd17f2ee742262102acdc13c6a6c38f
#
_entry.id   ebd17f2ee742262102acdc13c6a6c38f
#
_cell.length_a   1.000
_cell.length_b   1.000
_cell.length_c   1.000
_cell.angle_alpha   90.00
_cell.angle_beta   90.00
_cell.angle_gamma   90.00
#
_symmetry.space_group_name_H-M   'P 1'
#
loop_
_entity.id
_entity.type
_entity.pdbx_description
1 polymer ?
#
loop_
_entity_poly.entity_id
_entity_poly.type
_entity_poly.pdbx_seq_one_letter_code
_entity_poly.pdbx_strand_id
1 'polypeptide(L)'
;IPSDRTSWLRGETLAQCQFLEELESLRVAVNRSLFMGLFELESHFAIYGPGDYYQRHMDAFNGNNGRLLSVVLYLNEGWQSQWGGRLRLWPDPDAQGVATEVEPRAGTLVAFLSEKIPHEVLAATRERYSIAGWFRCNNTTADWLDPPR
;
A
#
# COMPACT_ATOMS: atom_id res chain seq x y z
N ILE A 1 -5.97 -7.11 13.89
CA ILE A 1 -6.33 -7.91 12.72
C ILE A 1 -7.16 -7.07 11.80
N PRO A 2 -6.84 -7.08 10.53
CA PRO A 2 -7.66 -6.34 9.58
C PRO A 2 -9.05 -6.95 9.48
N SER A 3 -10.04 -6.08 9.44
CA SER A 3 -11.42 -6.49 9.28
C SER A 3 -11.89 -6.21 7.86
N ASP A 4 -11.00 -6.33 6.91
CA ASP A 4 -11.30 -6.02 5.53
C ASP A 4 -11.67 -7.26 4.74
N ARG A 5 -12.23 -7.04 3.57
CA ARG A 5 -12.42 -8.07 2.56
C ARG A 5 -11.46 -7.78 1.42
N THR A 6 -10.78 -8.79 0.93
CA THR A 6 -9.75 -8.62 -0.10
C THR A 6 -10.03 -9.50 -1.31
N SER A 7 -9.56 -9.03 -2.46
CA SER A 7 -9.62 -9.76 -3.71
C SER A 7 -8.42 -9.35 -4.56
N TRP A 8 -7.62 -10.32 -4.99
CA TRP A 8 -6.42 -10.05 -5.77
C TRP A 8 -6.77 -9.36 -7.08
N LEU A 9 -5.96 -8.36 -7.45
CA LEU A 9 -6.12 -7.59 -8.68
C LEU A 9 -5.18 -8.18 -9.73
N ARG A 10 -5.75 -8.71 -10.84
CA ARG A 10 -4.99 -9.50 -11.80
C ARG A 10 -5.09 -9.00 -13.24
N GLY A 11 -5.65 -7.81 -13.46
CA GLY A 11 -5.78 -7.30 -14.82
C GLY A 11 -6.94 -7.91 -15.58
N GLU A 12 -8.04 -8.21 -14.90
CA GLU A 12 -9.19 -8.87 -15.50
C GLU A 12 -10.11 -7.91 -16.27
N THR A 13 -9.97 -6.62 -16.04
CA THR A 13 -10.75 -5.59 -16.72
C THR A 13 -9.82 -4.56 -17.33
N LEU A 14 -10.35 -3.76 -18.26
CA LEU A 14 -9.58 -2.66 -18.86
C LEU A 14 -9.08 -1.69 -17.79
N ALA A 15 -9.95 -1.34 -16.83
CA ALA A 15 -9.57 -0.44 -15.76
C ALA A 15 -8.43 -1.01 -14.90
N GLN A 16 -8.49 -2.29 -14.60
CA GLN A 16 -7.41 -2.96 -13.87
C GLN A 16 -6.11 -2.95 -14.66
N CYS A 17 -6.17 -3.20 -15.96
CA CYS A 17 -4.99 -3.16 -16.81
C CYS A 17 -4.37 -1.76 -16.85
N GLN A 18 -5.19 -0.73 -16.93
CA GLN A 18 -4.72 0.66 -16.92
C GLN A 18 -4.04 0.99 -15.60
N PHE A 19 -4.62 0.56 -14.50
CA PHE A 19 -4.00 0.76 -13.17
C PHE A 19 -2.63 0.07 -13.11
N LEU A 20 -2.55 -1.18 -13.55
CA LEU A 20 -1.29 -1.92 -13.52
C LEU A 20 -0.23 -1.27 -14.41
N GLU A 21 -0.62 -0.73 -15.56
CA GLU A 21 0.30 0.00 -16.44
C GLU A 21 0.84 1.26 -15.77
N GLU A 22 -0.02 2.00 -15.07
CA GLU A 22 0.42 3.19 -14.33
C GLU A 22 1.40 2.82 -13.22
N LEU A 23 1.14 1.73 -12.51
CA LEU A 23 2.07 1.29 -11.48
C LEU A 23 3.37 0.75 -12.06
N GLU A 24 3.34 0.16 -13.26
CA GLU A 24 4.57 -0.24 -13.94
C GLU A 24 5.42 0.98 -14.29
N SER A 25 4.79 2.05 -14.75
CA SER A 25 5.49 3.32 -14.99
C SER A 25 6.10 3.88 -13.71
N LEU A 26 5.39 3.78 -12.60
CA LEU A 26 5.89 4.21 -11.31
C LEU A 26 7.11 3.37 -10.90
N ARG A 27 7.03 2.06 -11.08
CA ARG A 27 8.14 1.16 -10.77
C ARG A 27 9.42 1.56 -11.51
N VAL A 28 9.28 1.79 -12.80
CA VAL A 28 10.42 2.18 -13.64
C VAL A 28 11.00 3.52 -13.18
N ALA A 29 10.13 4.50 -12.92
CA ALA A 29 10.58 5.83 -12.49
C ALA A 29 11.29 5.78 -11.13
N VAL A 30 10.74 5.03 -10.18
CA VAL A 30 11.35 4.90 -8.86
C VAL A 30 12.70 4.20 -8.95
N ASN A 31 12.77 3.13 -9.73
CA ASN A 31 14.04 2.41 -9.89
C ASN A 31 15.12 3.29 -10.53
N ARG A 32 14.74 4.12 -11.50
CA ARG A 32 15.69 5.04 -12.14
C ARG A 32 16.18 6.12 -11.19
N SER A 33 15.30 6.63 -10.35
CA SER A 33 15.61 7.77 -9.49
C SER A 33 16.23 7.36 -8.16
N LEU A 34 15.79 6.24 -7.60
CA LEU A 34 16.15 5.85 -6.24
C LEU A 34 16.88 4.51 -6.16
N PHE A 35 17.04 3.82 -7.28
CA PHE A 35 17.76 2.54 -7.35
C PHE A 35 17.23 1.50 -6.35
N MET A 36 15.92 1.44 -6.16
CA MET A 36 15.31 0.57 -5.16
C MET A 36 15.24 -0.90 -5.54
N GLY A 37 15.34 -1.21 -6.83
CA GLY A 37 15.24 -2.60 -7.27
C GLY A 37 13.84 -3.18 -7.16
N LEU A 38 12.82 -2.35 -7.35
CA LEU A 38 11.44 -2.83 -7.34
C LEU A 38 11.25 -3.80 -8.51
N PHE A 39 10.72 -4.98 -8.21
CA PHE A 39 10.62 -6.03 -9.22
C PHE A 39 9.17 -6.36 -9.55
N GLU A 40 8.44 -6.96 -8.64
CA GLU A 40 7.06 -7.38 -8.91
C GLU A 40 6.08 -6.64 -8.02
N LEU A 41 4.85 -6.52 -8.49
CA LEU A 41 3.77 -5.90 -7.76
C LEU A 41 2.74 -6.97 -7.38
N GLU A 42 2.39 -7.03 -6.10
CA GLU A 42 1.17 -7.74 -5.70
C GLU A 42 0.18 -6.69 -5.23
N SER A 43 -1.05 -6.79 -5.69
CA SER A 43 -2.07 -5.82 -5.31
C SER A 43 -3.44 -6.50 -5.19
N HIS A 44 -4.29 -5.90 -4.37
CA HIS A 44 -5.63 -6.41 -4.17
C HIS A 44 -6.60 -5.27 -3.86
N PHE A 45 -7.87 -5.52 -4.16
CA PHE A 45 -8.94 -4.65 -3.68
C PHE A 45 -9.14 -4.89 -2.20
N ALA A 46 -9.46 -3.84 -1.47
CA ALA A 46 -9.75 -3.91 -0.05
C ALA A 46 -11.02 -3.12 0.24
N ILE A 47 -11.93 -3.73 0.99
CA ILE A 47 -13.16 -3.10 1.43
C ILE A 47 -13.18 -3.14 2.95
N TYR A 48 -13.18 -1.96 3.56
CA TYR A 48 -13.37 -1.82 4.99
C TYR A 48 -14.82 -1.41 5.23
N GLY A 49 -15.57 -2.22 5.94
CA GLY A 49 -16.93 -1.88 6.34
C GLY A 49 -16.95 -0.82 7.44
N PRO A 50 -18.15 -0.28 7.76
CA PRO A 50 -18.25 0.67 8.86
C PRO A 50 -17.69 0.07 10.16
N GLY A 51 -16.81 0.83 10.80
CA GLY A 51 -16.18 0.39 12.05
C GLY A 51 -14.93 -0.45 11.89
N ASP A 52 -14.66 -0.95 10.71
CA ASP A 52 -13.45 -1.73 10.48
C ASP A 52 -12.22 -0.84 10.53
N TYR A 53 -11.12 -1.39 11.02
CA TYR A 53 -9.87 -0.66 11.17
C TYR A 53 -8.69 -1.62 11.05
N TYR A 54 -7.50 -1.06 10.89
CA TYR A 54 -6.27 -1.82 10.94
C TYR A 54 -5.30 -1.09 11.88
N GLN A 55 -4.96 -1.71 12.98
CA GLN A 55 -4.11 -1.08 13.98
C GLN A 55 -2.71 -0.83 13.44
N ARG A 56 -1.99 0.06 14.11
CA ARG A 56 -0.65 0.49 13.71
C ARG A 56 0.28 -0.70 13.47
N HIS A 57 0.92 -0.71 12.31
CA HIS A 57 1.82 -1.79 11.88
C HIS A 57 2.75 -1.28 10.79
N MET A 58 3.71 -2.12 10.39
CA MET A 58 4.52 -1.94 9.20
C MET A 58 4.24 -3.05 8.21
N ASP A 59 4.32 -2.76 6.91
CA ASP A 59 4.01 -3.74 5.88
C ASP A 59 5.12 -4.76 5.68
N ALA A 60 6.34 -4.41 6.05
CA ALA A 60 7.48 -5.31 6.03
C ALA A 60 8.24 -5.18 7.33
N PHE A 61 8.90 -6.26 7.71
CA PHE A 61 9.63 -6.28 8.95
C PHE A 61 10.98 -6.92 8.68
N ASN A 62 12.03 -6.08 8.66
CA ASN A 62 13.40 -6.52 8.37
C ASN A 62 13.50 -7.27 7.03
N GLY A 63 12.71 -6.87 6.04
CA GLY A 63 12.75 -7.47 4.71
C GLY A 63 12.19 -8.88 4.62
N ASN A 64 11.53 -9.37 5.65
CA ASN A 64 11.10 -10.77 5.71
C ASN A 64 10.18 -11.19 4.57
N ASN A 65 9.33 -10.28 4.08
CA ASN A 65 8.40 -10.61 3.01
C ASN A 65 8.78 -10.01 1.67
N GLY A 66 9.95 -9.37 1.59
CA GLY A 66 10.46 -8.78 0.36
C GLY A 66 9.77 -7.50 -0.08
N ARG A 67 8.84 -6.97 0.70
CA ARG A 67 8.13 -5.74 0.35
C ARG A 67 9.03 -4.54 0.54
N LEU A 68 9.11 -3.69 -0.49
CA LEU A 68 9.98 -2.51 -0.49
C LEU A 68 9.19 -1.23 -0.49
N LEU A 69 8.16 -1.13 -1.33
CA LEU A 69 7.34 0.07 -1.45
C LEU A 69 5.87 -0.32 -1.38
N SER A 70 5.16 0.32 -0.46
CA SER A 70 3.71 0.14 -0.31
C SER A 70 2.99 1.24 -1.05
N VAL A 71 1.91 0.90 -1.74
CA VAL A 71 1.07 1.87 -2.45
C VAL A 71 -0.38 1.61 -2.11
N VAL A 72 -1.15 2.68 -1.99
CA VAL A 72 -2.60 2.61 -1.76
C VAL A 72 -3.27 3.61 -2.67
N LEU A 73 -4.22 3.14 -3.47
CA LEU A 73 -5.07 4.02 -4.27
C LEU A 73 -6.48 3.97 -3.70
N TYR A 74 -7.05 5.13 -3.42
CA TYR A 74 -8.41 5.23 -2.88
C TYR A 74 -9.43 5.41 -3.98
N LEU A 75 -10.63 4.84 -3.76
CA LEU A 75 -11.68 4.74 -4.77
C LEU A 75 -13.01 5.36 -4.30
N ASN A 76 -12.98 6.22 -3.29
CA ASN A 76 -14.21 6.71 -2.64
C ASN A 76 -14.57 8.10 -3.14
N GLU A 77 -15.46 8.19 -4.11
CA GLU A 77 -15.95 9.47 -4.60
C GLU A 77 -16.84 10.14 -3.58
N GLY A 78 -16.74 11.46 -3.47
CA GLY A 78 -17.57 12.24 -2.57
C GLY A 78 -17.33 11.97 -1.09
N TRP A 79 -16.17 11.45 -0.73
CA TRP A 79 -15.84 11.14 0.67
C TRP A 79 -15.86 12.42 1.52
N GLN A 80 -16.50 12.33 2.69
CA GLN A 80 -16.60 13.44 3.61
C GLN A 80 -15.71 13.25 4.82
N SER A 81 -15.07 14.33 5.27
CA SER A 81 -14.11 14.27 6.37
C SER A 81 -14.69 13.66 7.63
N GLN A 82 -15.95 13.95 7.93
CA GLN A 82 -16.59 13.43 9.14
C GLN A 82 -16.83 11.94 9.10
N TRP A 83 -16.70 11.30 7.95
CA TRP A 83 -16.84 9.84 7.87
C TRP A 83 -15.61 9.10 8.39
N GLY A 84 -14.49 9.80 8.61
CA GLY A 84 -13.28 9.19 9.14
C GLY A 84 -12.52 8.38 8.11
N GLY A 85 -12.05 7.20 8.51
CA GLY A 85 -11.38 6.28 7.59
C GLY A 85 -10.00 6.71 7.13
N ARG A 86 -9.37 7.65 7.81
CA ARG A 86 -8.06 8.16 7.39
C ARG A 86 -6.98 7.11 7.54
N LEU A 87 -6.02 7.16 6.63
CA LEU A 87 -4.75 6.47 6.78
C LEU A 87 -3.84 7.39 7.58
N ARG A 88 -3.30 6.88 8.68
CA ARG A 88 -2.39 7.64 9.52
C ARG A 88 -1.00 7.05 9.37
N LEU A 89 -0.03 7.90 9.03
CA LEU A 89 1.35 7.49 8.77
C LEU A 89 2.30 8.24 9.69
N TRP A 90 3.35 7.56 10.11
CA TRP A 90 4.43 8.17 10.89
C TRP A 90 5.71 8.15 10.04
N PRO A 91 5.90 9.17 9.14
CA PRO A 91 7.03 9.18 8.22
C PRO A 91 8.37 9.27 8.94
N ASP A 92 8.37 9.88 10.11
CA ASP A 92 9.54 10.00 10.96
C ASP A 92 9.24 9.37 12.31
N PRO A 93 9.68 8.13 12.54
CA PRO A 93 9.41 7.46 13.80
C PRO A 93 9.98 8.21 15.00
N ASP A 94 11.03 9.02 14.78
CA ASP A 94 11.65 9.79 15.85
C ASP A 94 10.92 11.10 16.15
N ALA A 95 9.93 11.45 15.35
CA ALA A 95 9.18 12.68 15.50
C ALA A 95 8.09 12.61 16.57
N GLN A 96 8.12 11.60 17.42
CA GLN A 96 7.34 11.60 18.66
C GLN A 96 5.84 11.76 18.47
N GLY A 97 5.27 10.93 17.61
CA GLY A 97 3.83 10.89 17.50
C GLY A 97 3.21 11.88 16.52
N VAL A 98 4.02 12.66 15.83
CA VAL A 98 3.49 13.51 14.75
C VAL A 98 3.20 12.62 13.55
N ALA A 99 1.91 12.48 13.25
CA ALA A 99 1.46 11.64 12.14
C ALA A 99 0.98 12.51 10.99
N THR A 100 1.09 11.96 9.78
CA THR A 100 0.44 12.51 8.58
C THR A 100 -0.85 11.73 8.39
N GLU A 101 -1.94 12.42 8.12
CA GLU A 101 -3.23 11.78 7.87
C GLU A 101 -3.67 12.02 6.44
N VAL A 102 -4.18 10.98 5.80
CA VAL A 102 -4.66 11.03 4.43
C VAL A 102 -6.10 10.56 4.40
N GLU A 103 -6.99 11.39 3.85
CA GLU A 103 -8.38 10.99 3.66
C GLU A 103 -8.49 10.06 2.45
N PRO A 104 -9.38 9.07 2.51
CA PRO A 104 -9.45 8.05 1.44
C PRO A 104 -10.25 8.51 0.23
N ARG A 105 -9.93 9.67 -0.32
CA ARG A 105 -10.66 10.26 -1.45
C ARG A 105 -10.25 9.63 -2.76
N ALA A 106 -11.22 9.42 -3.63
CA ALA A 106 -10.99 8.82 -4.94
C ALA A 106 -9.87 9.53 -5.69
N GLY A 107 -8.96 8.75 -6.25
CA GLY A 107 -7.83 9.26 -7.02
C GLY A 107 -6.60 9.62 -6.21
N THR A 108 -6.67 9.54 -4.87
CA THR A 108 -5.50 9.77 -4.04
C THR A 108 -4.64 8.52 -4.02
N LEU A 109 -3.38 8.66 -4.40
CA LEU A 109 -2.39 7.59 -4.33
C LEU A 109 -1.38 7.93 -3.25
N VAL A 110 -1.15 7.00 -2.35
CA VAL A 110 -0.14 7.13 -1.31
C VAL A 110 0.92 6.08 -1.53
N ALA A 111 2.20 6.47 -1.42
CA ALA A 111 3.31 5.53 -1.51
C ALA A 111 4.26 5.77 -0.34
N PHE A 112 4.71 4.68 0.27
CA PHE A 112 5.63 4.78 1.40
C PHE A 112 6.49 3.53 1.50
N LEU A 113 7.63 3.67 2.15
CA LEU A 113 8.57 2.56 2.33
C LEU A 113 7.97 1.53 3.28
N SER A 114 7.91 0.29 2.82
CA SER A 114 7.23 -0.78 3.56
C SER A 114 7.86 -1.09 4.91
N GLU A 115 9.18 -0.98 5.00
CA GLU A 115 9.92 -1.34 6.21
C GLU A 115 10.08 -0.19 7.21
N LYS A 116 9.75 1.03 6.81
CA LYS A 116 10.15 2.20 7.59
C LYS A 116 9.01 3.04 8.11
N ILE A 117 7.81 2.88 7.57
CA ILE A 117 6.70 3.79 7.86
C ILE A 117 5.60 3.04 8.61
N PRO A 118 5.54 3.19 9.93
CA PRO A 118 4.39 2.68 10.67
C PRO A 118 3.12 3.41 10.21
N HIS A 119 2.03 2.68 10.12
CA HIS A 119 0.77 3.26 9.68
C HIS A 119 -0.42 2.50 10.25
N GLU A 120 -1.56 3.16 10.25
CA GLU A 120 -2.81 2.54 10.69
C GLU A 120 -3.97 3.05 9.84
N VAL A 121 -5.03 2.26 9.80
CA VAL A 121 -6.27 2.63 9.12
C VAL A 121 -7.31 2.89 10.19
N LEU A 122 -7.82 4.11 10.24
CA LEU A 122 -8.84 4.48 11.22
C LEU A 122 -10.22 4.05 10.75
N ALA A 123 -11.09 3.76 11.69
CA ALA A 123 -12.45 3.34 11.39
C ALA A 123 -13.22 4.45 10.66
N ALA A 124 -14.10 4.05 9.78
CA ALA A 124 -15.00 4.95 9.06
C ALA A 124 -16.44 4.60 9.39
N THR A 125 -17.35 5.52 9.09
CA THR A 125 -18.78 5.29 9.26
C THR A 125 -19.45 4.79 7.98
N ARG A 126 -18.68 4.67 6.89
CA ARG A 126 -19.13 4.19 5.58
C ARG A 126 -18.19 3.10 5.08
N GLU A 127 -18.63 2.34 4.10
CA GLU A 127 -17.73 1.44 3.40
C GLU A 127 -16.61 2.23 2.72
N ARG A 128 -15.42 1.71 2.80
CA ARG A 128 -14.19 2.38 2.36
C ARG A 128 -13.47 1.45 1.40
N TYR A 129 -13.31 1.90 0.16
CA TYR A 129 -12.73 1.11 -0.92
C TYR A 129 -11.34 1.60 -1.26
N SER A 130 -10.44 0.66 -1.46
CA SER A 130 -9.07 0.98 -1.86
C SER A 130 -8.48 -0.17 -2.66
N ILE A 131 -7.37 0.13 -3.32
CA ILE A 131 -6.45 -0.87 -3.87
C ILE A 131 -5.17 -0.74 -3.08
N ALA A 132 -4.75 -1.81 -2.45
CA ALA A 132 -3.48 -1.86 -1.73
C ALA A 132 -2.50 -2.70 -2.53
N GLY A 133 -1.24 -2.27 -2.58
CA GLY A 133 -0.24 -3.00 -3.32
C GLY A 133 1.13 -2.85 -2.71
N TRP A 134 2.02 -3.77 -3.09
CA TRP A 134 3.40 -3.77 -2.64
C TRP A 134 4.30 -4.14 -3.79
N PHE A 135 5.30 -3.29 -4.04
CA PHE A 135 6.41 -3.68 -4.91
C PHE A 135 7.43 -4.45 -4.08
N ARG A 136 7.82 -5.58 -4.59
CA ARG A 136 8.72 -6.51 -3.91
C ARG A 136 10.05 -6.61 -4.62
N CYS A 137 11.07 -7.08 -3.90
CA CYS A 137 12.37 -7.36 -4.49
C CYS A 137 12.30 -8.64 -5.33
N ASN A 138 13.33 -8.84 -6.15
CA ASN A 138 13.43 -10.04 -6.98
C ASN A 138 13.91 -11.21 -6.14
N ASN A 139 12.97 -11.91 -5.51
CA ASN A 139 13.28 -13.05 -4.65
C ASN A 139 13.91 -14.20 -5.43
N THR A 140 13.51 -14.37 -6.69
CA THR A 140 14.08 -15.43 -7.54
C THR A 140 15.56 -15.22 -7.73
N THR A 141 15.97 -13.98 -8.06
CA THR A 141 17.37 -13.66 -8.20
C THR A 141 18.12 -13.84 -6.88
N ALA A 142 17.51 -13.40 -5.79
CA ALA A 142 18.10 -13.57 -4.49
C ALA A 142 18.31 -15.05 -4.16
N ASP A 143 17.35 -15.88 -4.50
CA ASP A 143 17.46 -17.30 -4.29
C ASP A 143 18.61 -17.92 -5.07
N TRP A 144 18.84 -17.44 -6.30
CA TRP A 144 19.94 -17.90 -7.11
C TRP A 144 21.30 -17.42 -6.59
N LEU A 145 21.35 -16.16 -6.17
CA LEU A 145 22.60 -15.57 -5.74
C LEU A 145 23.02 -16.05 -4.35
N ASP A 146 22.12 -16.66 -3.67
CA ASP A 146 22.33 -17.06 -2.31
C ASP A 146 22.06 -18.53 -2.13
N PRO A 147 22.61 -19.31 -3.04
CA PRO A 147 22.48 -20.76 -2.94
C PRO A 147 23.52 -21.29 -1.99
N PRO A 148 23.39 -22.29 -1.73
CA PRO A 148 22.23 -22.87 -1.81
C PRO A 148 21.70 -22.32 -0.73
N ARG A 149 21.55 -21.53 -1.01
CA ARG A 149 20.80 -21.28 -0.15
C ARG A 149 20.74 -22.42 0.32
#